data_b4cf4c74795c8ef88521c0759c86e307
#
_entry.id   b4cf4c74795c8ef88521c0759c86e307
#
_cell.length_a   1.000
_cell.length_b   1.000
_cell.length_c   1.000
_cell.angle_alpha   90.00
_cell.angle_beta   90.00
_cell.angle_gamma   90.00
#
_symmetry.space_group_name_H-M   'P 1'
#
loop_
_entity.id
_entity.type
_entity.pdbx_description
1 polymer ?
#
loop_
_entity_poly.entity_id
_entity_poly.type
_entity_poly.pdbx_seq_one_letter_code
_entity_poly.pdbx_strand_id
1 'polypeptide(L)'
;LTLKKKDLAQIGKNIIFAVVEDGDQREILDMQVIFFDILSTKEKQFGFSAEFADGMNLCCLGDEPYNDVCEIYAQNADYLLSEAFCLYGDRDIFKPYEKHHSTVKEACELAEQLQVKNLILYHTEDKHIDKRKELYTDEGKQYYYGNLYVPDDLDVINLK
;
A
#
# COMPACT_ATOMS: atom_id res chain seq x y z
N LEU A 1 -12.17 13.41 1.76
CA LEU A 1 -13.39 12.58 1.71
C LEU A 1 -14.60 13.45 2.04
N THR A 2 -15.49 13.66 1.07
CA THR A 2 -16.69 14.49 1.32
C THR A 2 -17.85 13.57 1.67
N LEU A 3 -18.01 13.27 2.95
CA LEU A 3 -19.18 12.55 3.43
C LEU A 3 -20.45 13.39 3.22
N LYS A 4 -21.50 12.80 2.69
CA LYS A 4 -22.80 13.47 2.56
C LYS A 4 -23.44 13.64 3.94
N LYS A 5 -24.33 14.62 4.08
CA LYS A 5 -25.02 14.91 5.36
C LYS A 5 -25.73 13.69 5.95
N LYS A 6 -26.28 12.80 5.10
CA LYS A 6 -26.89 11.52 5.50
C LYS A 6 -25.88 10.52 6.08
N ASP A 7 -24.62 10.54 5.59
CA ASP A 7 -23.57 9.64 6.03
C ASP A 7 -22.98 10.13 7.37
N LEU A 8 -22.85 11.47 7.52
CA LEU A 8 -22.46 12.09 8.79
C LEU A 8 -23.44 11.75 9.93
N ALA A 9 -24.74 11.63 9.61
CA ALA A 9 -25.77 11.25 10.58
C ALA A 9 -25.66 9.80 11.09
N GLN A 10 -24.79 8.97 10.47
CA GLN A 10 -24.53 7.59 10.90
C GLN A 10 -23.35 7.50 11.89
N ILE A 11 -22.60 8.59 12.09
CA ILE A 11 -21.46 8.62 13.05
C ILE A 11 -22.01 8.39 14.47
N GLY A 12 -21.38 7.47 15.19
CA GLY A 12 -21.82 7.02 16.51
C GLY A 12 -22.96 6.01 16.50
N LYS A 13 -23.47 5.63 15.31
CA LYS A 13 -24.47 4.56 15.13
C LYS A 13 -23.90 3.40 14.33
N ASN A 14 -23.80 3.58 13.01
CA ASN A 14 -23.30 2.56 12.07
C ASN A 14 -21.85 2.85 11.62
N ILE A 15 -21.34 4.07 11.88
CA ILE A 15 -19.95 4.47 11.59
C ILE A 15 -19.32 4.84 12.94
N ILE A 16 -18.27 4.11 13.30
CA ILE A 16 -17.48 4.34 14.52
C ILE A 16 -16.07 4.73 14.07
N PHE A 17 -15.57 5.85 14.57
CA PHE A 17 -14.18 6.23 14.42
C PHE A 17 -13.36 5.65 15.58
N ALA A 18 -12.39 4.81 15.25
CA ALA A 18 -11.38 4.37 16.20
C ALA A 18 -10.08 5.11 15.88
N VAL A 19 -9.64 5.96 16.80
CA VAL A 19 -8.34 6.64 16.69
C VAL A 19 -7.24 5.63 17.02
N VAL A 20 -6.17 5.67 16.24
CA VAL A 20 -4.99 4.84 16.45
C VAL A 20 -3.76 5.72 16.64
N GLU A 21 -2.79 5.20 17.39
CA GLU A 21 -1.47 5.78 17.58
C GLU A 21 -0.41 4.80 17.08
N ASP A 22 0.82 5.29 16.95
CA ASP A 22 1.97 4.47 16.53
C ASP A 22 2.17 3.27 17.46
N GLY A 23 2.25 2.08 16.89
CA GLY A 23 2.38 0.81 17.61
C GLY A 23 1.08 0.26 18.21
N ASP A 24 -0.07 0.91 18.00
CA ASP A 24 -1.36 0.39 18.44
C ASP A 24 -1.66 -0.95 17.81
N GLN A 25 -2.13 -1.89 18.64
CA GLN A 25 -2.53 -3.22 18.21
C GLN A 25 -4.04 -3.40 18.38
N ARG A 26 -4.66 -4.01 17.38
CA ARG A 26 -6.11 -4.31 17.37
C ARG A 26 -6.36 -5.69 16.77
N GLU A 27 -7.32 -6.39 17.32
CA GLU A 27 -7.92 -7.54 16.65
C GLU A 27 -9.01 -7.04 15.69
N ILE A 28 -8.86 -7.31 14.40
CA ILE A 28 -9.81 -6.88 13.34
C ILE A 28 -10.07 -8.09 12.45
N LEU A 29 -11.31 -8.57 12.39
CA LEU A 29 -11.71 -9.72 11.56
C LEU A 29 -10.80 -10.95 11.74
N ASP A 30 -10.51 -11.31 12.99
CA ASP A 30 -9.64 -12.43 13.39
C ASP A 30 -8.14 -12.26 12.98
N MET A 31 -7.74 -11.03 12.59
CA MET A 31 -6.34 -10.66 12.33
C MET A 31 -5.79 -9.85 13.50
N GLN A 32 -4.52 -10.06 13.82
CA GLN A 32 -3.78 -9.16 14.69
C GLN A 32 -3.18 -8.03 13.86
N VAL A 33 -3.69 -6.81 14.03
CA VAL A 33 -3.29 -5.64 13.24
C VAL A 33 -2.49 -4.68 14.09
N ILE A 34 -1.31 -4.30 13.61
CA ILE A 34 -0.44 -3.26 14.20
C ILE A 34 -0.45 -2.06 13.26
N PHE A 35 -0.74 -0.88 13.81
CA PHE A 35 -0.66 0.38 13.08
C PHE A 35 0.68 1.06 13.37
N PHE A 36 1.34 1.56 12.33
CA PHE A 36 2.62 2.25 12.47
C PHE A 36 2.62 3.58 11.71
N ASP A 37 3.27 4.59 12.28
CA ASP A 37 3.41 5.91 11.67
C ASP A 37 4.36 5.81 10.47
N ILE A 38 3.89 6.17 9.29
CA ILE A 38 4.70 6.16 8.06
C ILE A 38 5.51 7.45 7.87
N LEU A 39 5.53 8.33 8.86
CA LEU A 39 6.24 9.61 8.86
C LEU A 39 5.85 10.50 7.66
N SER A 40 4.57 10.52 7.30
CA SER A 40 4.08 11.34 6.19
C SER A 40 4.48 12.81 6.37
N THR A 41 4.93 13.41 5.27
CA THR A 41 5.34 14.81 5.23
C THR A 41 4.16 15.78 5.08
N LYS A 42 2.96 15.26 4.86
CA LYS A 42 1.71 16.04 4.67
C LYS A 42 0.92 16.08 5.98
N GLU A 43 0.09 15.08 6.21
CA GLU A 43 -0.71 14.89 7.41
C GLU A 43 -0.31 13.57 8.05
N LYS A 44 -0.51 13.40 9.35
CA LYS A 44 -0.21 12.13 10.04
C LYS A 44 -0.98 10.99 9.39
N GLN A 45 -0.26 9.98 8.91
CA GLN A 45 -0.81 8.81 8.24
C GLN A 45 -0.18 7.54 8.82
N PHE A 46 -0.92 6.44 8.72
CA PHE A 46 -0.49 5.16 9.23
C PHE A 46 -0.46 4.11 8.13
N GLY A 47 0.59 3.29 8.15
CA GLY A 47 0.58 1.97 7.57
C GLY A 47 0.00 0.96 8.56
N PHE A 48 -0.14 -0.28 8.14
CA PHE A 48 -0.50 -1.36 9.04
C PHE A 48 0.14 -2.68 8.62
N SER A 49 0.40 -3.53 9.61
CA SER A 49 0.77 -4.93 9.43
C SER A 49 -0.33 -5.79 10.03
N ALA A 50 -0.80 -6.79 9.28
CA ALA A 50 -1.83 -7.73 9.71
C ALA A 50 -1.29 -9.15 9.69
N GLU A 51 -1.37 -9.86 10.82
CA GLU A 51 -1.06 -11.27 10.93
C GLU A 51 -2.37 -12.07 10.97
N PHE A 52 -2.50 -13.02 10.07
CA PHE A 52 -3.66 -13.91 9.94
C PHE A 52 -3.51 -15.11 10.87
N ALA A 53 -4.61 -15.80 11.15
CA ALA A 53 -4.63 -16.96 12.06
C ALA A 53 -3.73 -18.13 11.63
N ASP A 54 -3.40 -18.24 10.35
CA ASP A 54 -2.48 -19.23 9.79
C ASP A 54 -1.00 -18.80 9.79
N GLY A 55 -0.71 -17.62 10.33
CA GLY A 55 0.62 -17.03 10.40
C GLY A 55 1.05 -16.26 9.14
N MET A 56 0.21 -16.17 8.13
CA MET A 56 0.46 -15.31 6.96
C MET A 56 0.46 -13.85 7.39
N ASN A 57 1.37 -13.03 6.84
CA ASN A 57 1.41 -11.61 7.13
C ASN A 57 1.23 -10.74 5.89
N LEU A 58 0.55 -9.61 6.09
CA LEU A 58 0.31 -8.59 5.09
C LEU A 58 0.72 -7.23 5.67
N CYS A 59 1.56 -6.50 4.94
CA CYS A 59 1.95 -5.13 5.29
C CYS A 59 1.43 -4.15 4.24
N CYS A 60 0.82 -3.05 4.69
CA CYS A 60 0.41 -1.93 3.86
C CYS A 60 1.18 -0.68 4.25
N LEU A 61 1.95 -0.12 3.34
CA LEU A 61 2.82 1.04 3.60
C LEU A 61 2.07 2.39 3.58
N GLY A 62 0.78 2.42 3.21
CA GLY A 62 0.03 3.68 3.14
C GLY A 62 0.31 4.47 1.86
N ASP A 63 0.14 5.79 1.90
CA ASP A 63 0.18 6.70 0.76
C ASP A 63 1.46 7.56 0.75
N GLU A 64 2.58 6.97 1.10
CA GLU A 64 3.91 7.58 1.10
C GLU A 64 4.95 6.55 0.64
N PRO A 65 6.10 6.99 0.10
CA PRO A 65 7.21 6.10 -0.15
C PRO A 65 7.69 5.40 1.14
N TYR A 66 8.24 4.21 0.96
CA TYR A 66 8.89 3.51 2.05
C TYR A 66 9.95 4.38 2.76
N ASN A 67 10.09 4.16 4.06
CA ASN A 67 11.18 4.66 4.89
C ASN A 67 11.60 3.59 5.90
N ASP A 68 12.79 3.75 6.49
CA ASP A 68 13.43 2.72 7.32
C ASP A 68 12.62 2.30 8.56
N VAL A 69 11.72 3.15 9.08
CA VAL A 69 10.86 2.76 10.23
C VAL A 69 9.83 1.71 9.84
N CYS A 70 9.51 1.57 8.54
CA CYS A 70 8.59 0.56 8.04
C CYS A 70 9.24 -0.83 7.90
N GLU A 71 10.59 -0.93 7.98
CA GLU A 71 11.32 -2.16 7.68
C GLU A 71 10.86 -3.34 8.55
N ILE A 72 10.72 -3.12 9.85
CA ILE A 72 10.33 -4.17 10.81
C ILE A 72 8.96 -4.79 10.52
N TYR A 73 8.10 -4.08 9.78
CA TYR A 73 6.76 -4.54 9.41
C TYR A 73 6.70 -5.11 7.99
N ALA A 74 7.58 -4.64 7.10
CA ALA A 74 7.55 -4.99 5.68
C ALA A 74 8.54 -6.10 5.30
N GLN A 75 9.61 -6.28 6.08
CA GLN A 75 10.64 -7.28 5.79
C GLN A 75 10.07 -8.70 5.84
N ASN A 76 10.33 -9.49 4.78
CA ASN A 76 9.84 -10.85 4.60
C ASN A 76 8.31 -10.97 4.60
N ALA A 77 7.57 -9.91 4.32
CA ALA A 77 6.12 -9.96 4.26
C ALA A 77 5.64 -10.98 3.21
N ASP A 78 4.59 -11.74 3.55
CA ASP A 78 3.93 -12.60 2.58
C ASP A 78 3.25 -11.76 1.51
N TYR A 79 2.65 -10.63 1.92
CA TYR A 79 2.04 -9.64 1.03
C TYR A 79 2.46 -8.22 1.44
N LEU A 80 2.96 -7.46 0.48
CA LEU A 80 3.24 -6.03 0.64
C LEU A 80 2.34 -5.22 -0.29
N LEU A 81 1.59 -4.28 0.27
CA LEU A 81 0.88 -3.24 -0.47
C LEU A 81 1.77 -1.99 -0.48
N SER A 82 2.19 -1.56 -1.66
CA SER A 82 3.03 -0.38 -1.85
C SER A 82 2.44 0.53 -2.90
N GLU A 83 2.48 1.84 -2.66
CA GLU A 83 2.16 2.80 -3.68
C GLU A 83 3.19 2.75 -4.82
N ALA A 84 2.74 3.02 -6.05
CA ALA A 84 3.59 3.11 -7.24
C ALA A 84 2.95 4.09 -8.23
N PHE A 85 3.22 5.36 -8.04
CA PHE A 85 2.47 6.43 -8.68
C PHE A 85 2.54 6.40 -10.21
N CYS A 86 3.73 6.16 -10.78
CA CYS A 86 3.90 6.10 -12.24
C CYS A 86 5.05 5.17 -12.65
N LEU A 87 5.15 4.89 -13.93
CA LEU A 87 6.32 4.26 -14.53
C LEU A 87 7.57 5.14 -14.31
N TYR A 88 8.73 4.52 -14.10
CA TYR A 88 9.98 5.24 -13.93
C TYR A 88 10.34 6.12 -15.16
N GLY A 89 9.99 5.65 -16.36
CA GLY A 89 10.16 6.42 -17.60
C GLY A 89 9.35 7.69 -17.67
N ASP A 90 8.22 7.75 -16.95
CA ASP A 90 7.30 8.90 -16.93
C ASP A 90 7.49 9.85 -15.74
N ARG A 91 8.51 9.63 -14.90
CA ARG A 91 8.76 10.41 -13.67
C ARG A 91 8.95 11.91 -13.93
N ASP A 92 9.49 12.28 -15.10
CA ASP A 92 9.66 13.69 -15.47
C ASP A 92 8.34 14.37 -15.87
N ILE A 93 7.33 13.58 -16.24
CA ILE A 93 5.98 14.05 -16.58
C ILE A 93 5.14 14.17 -15.32
N PHE A 94 5.11 13.13 -14.51
CA PHE A 94 4.21 13.02 -13.35
C PHE A 94 4.79 13.61 -12.07
N LYS A 95 6.12 13.78 -12.01
CA LYS A 95 6.82 14.38 -10.86
C LYS A 95 6.49 13.67 -9.54
N PRO A 96 6.65 12.33 -9.44
CA PRO A 96 6.30 11.58 -8.24
C PRO A 96 7.04 12.11 -7.00
N TYR A 97 8.31 12.40 -7.11
CA TYR A 97 9.13 12.85 -5.98
C TYR A 97 8.69 14.21 -5.41
N GLU A 98 8.21 15.12 -6.26
CA GLU A 98 7.67 16.40 -5.80
C GLU A 98 6.33 16.24 -5.06
N LYS A 99 5.67 15.11 -5.25
CA LYS A 99 4.40 14.73 -4.64
C LYS A 99 4.57 13.74 -3.48
N HIS A 100 5.80 13.37 -3.14
CA HIS A 100 6.13 12.34 -2.16
C HIS A 100 5.53 10.99 -2.53
N HIS A 101 5.85 10.50 -3.73
CA HIS A 101 5.47 9.18 -4.22
C HIS A 101 6.67 8.50 -4.88
N SER A 102 6.61 7.17 -4.98
CA SER A 102 7.58 6.34 -5.69
C SER A 102 7.11 5.98 -7.11
N THR A 103 7.98 5.36 -7.86
CA THR A 103 7.68 4.78 -9.16
C THR A 103 7.53 3.26 -9.05
N VAL A 104 7.01 2.62 -10.11
CA VAL A 104 6.90 1.16 -10.20
C VAL A 104 8.25 0.49 -9.98
N LYS A 105 9.31 1.01 -10.63
CA LYS A 105 10.67 0.51 -10.44
C LYS A 105 11.08 0.50 -8.97
N GLU A 106 10.95 1.63 -8.29
CA GLU A 106 11.39 1.78 -6.90
C GLU A 106 10.60 0.90 -5.93
N ALA A 107 9.27 0.81 -6.12
CA ALA A 107 8.44 -0.10 -5.33
C ALA A 107 8.83 -1.57 -5.53
N CYS A 108 9.19 -1.95 -6.75
CA CYS A 108 9.62 -3.30 -7.09
C CYS A 108 11.03 -3.61 -6.57
N GLU A 109 12.00 -2.70 -6.72
CA GLU A 109 13.34 -2.83 -6.14
C GLU A 109 13.29 -2.97 -4.62
N LEU A 110 12.42 -2.19 -3.97
CA LEU A 110 12.18 -2.27 -2.53
C LEU A 110 11.62 -3.65 -2.13
N ALA A 111 10.60 -4.13 -2.81
CA ALA A 111 9.99 -5.43 -2.50
C ALA A 111 11.00 -6.59 -2.65
N GLU A 112 11.88 -6.51 -3.65
CA GLU A 112 12.98 -7.47 -3.83
C GLU A 112 13.99 -7.40 -2.67
N GLN A 113 14.40 -6.19 -2.28
CA GLN A 113 15.32 -5.95 -1.17
C GLN A 113 14.74 -6.46 0.16
N LEU A 114 13.46 -6.25 0.41
CA LEU A 114 12.74 -6.68 1.62
C LEU A 114 12.36 -8.17 1.57
N GLN A 115 12.69 -8.89 0.51
CA GLN A 115 12.37 -10.32 0.33
C GLN A 115 10.86 -10.62 0.47
N VAL A 116 10.04 -9.72 -0.04
CA VAL A 116 8.57 -9.87 -0.08
C VAL A 116 8.19 -10.99 -1.05
N LYS A 117 7.19 -11.81 -0.71
CA LYS A 117 6.73 -12.89 -1.60
C LYS A 117 5.74 -12.41 -2.66
N ASN A 118 4.83 -11.52 -2.28
CA ASN A 118 3.76 -11.01 -3.14
C ASN A 118 3.67 -9.48 -2.99
N LEU A 119 3.91 -8.75 -4.08
CA LEU A 119 3.80 -7.29 -4.14
C LEU A 119 2.50 -6.89 -4.82
N ILE A 120 1.72 -6.03 -4.18
CA ILE A 120 0.50 -5.44 -4.71
C ILE A 120 0.74 -3.94 -4.88
N LEU A 121 0.73 -3.46 -6.12
CA LEU A 121 0.87 -2.03 -6.42
C LEU A 121 -0.48 -1.34 -6.44
N TYR A 122 -0.56 -0.17 -5.82
CA TYR A 122 -1.76 0.67 -5.81
C TYR A 122 -1.38 2.17 -5.89
N HIS A 123 -2.35 3.06 -5.79
CA HIS A 123 -2.16 4.52 -5.86
C HIS A 123 -1.41 4.95 -7.11
N THR A 124 -1.94 4.56 -8.26
CA THR A 124 -1.34 4.79 -9.58
C THR A 124 -1.95 6.00 -10.27
N GLU A 125 -1.22 6.59 -11.21
CA GLU A 125 -1.76 7.65 -12.09
C GLU A 125 -2.79 7.08 -13.10
N ASP A 126 -3.64 7.93 -13.66
CA ASP A 126 -4.78 7.53 -14.50
C ASP A 126 -4.52 7.62 -16.02
N LYS A 127 -3.41 8.22 -16.46
CA LYS A 127 -3.16 8.46 -17.89
C LYS A 127 -3.06 7.16 -18.71
N HIS A 128 -2.56 6.11 -18.09
CA HIS A 128 -2.37 4.80 -18.71
C HIS A 128 -3.39 3.76 -18.25
N ILE A 129 -4.53 4.17 -17.73
CA ILE A 129 -5.50 3.29 -17.08
C ILE A 129 -5.86 2.05 -17.91
N ASP A 130 -6.04 2.19 -19.22
CA ASP A 130 -6.39 1.09 -20.14
C ASP A 130 -5.26 0.08 -20.35
N LYS A 131 -4.00 0.45 -20.07
CA LYS A 131 -2.79 -0.38 -20.25
C LYS A 131 -1.97 -0.50 -18.99
N ARG A 132 -2.43 0.08 -17.89
CA ARG A 132 -1.68 0.14 -16.64
C ARG A 132 -1.18 -1.23 -16.20
N LYS A 133 -2.06 -2.22 -16.19
CA LYS A 133 -1.73 -3.59 -15.77
C LYS A 133 -0.57 -4.18 -16.57
N GLU A 134 -0.61 -4.04 -17.88
CA GLU A 134 0.45 -4.50 -18.78
C GLU A 134 1.75 -3.73 -18.52
N LEU A 135 1.72 -2.41 -18.63
CA LEU A 135 2.90 -1.54 -18.54
C LEU A 135 3.60 -1.63 -17.18
N TYR A 136 2.84 -1.62 -16.08
CA TYR A 136 3.40 -1.72 -14.72
C TYR A 136 3.94 -3.11 -14.44
N THR A 137 3.29 -4.16 -14.96
CA THR A 137 3.78 -5.53 -14.84
C THR A 137 5.09 -5.72 -15.63
N ASP A 138 5.16 -5.20 -16.84
CA ASP A 138 6.34 -5.31 -17.70
C ASP A 138 7.55 -4.56 -17.13
N GLU A 139 7.33 -3.37 -16.56
CA GLU A 139 8.39 -2.64 -15.86
C GLU A 139 8.77 -3.36 -14.57
N GLY A 140 7.80 -3.69 -13.72
CA GLY A 140 8.06 -4.25 -12.40
C GLY A 140 8.80 -5.57 -12.42
N LYS A 141 8.50 -6.45 -13.38
CA LYS A 141 9.19 -7.74 -13.57
C LYS A 141 10.67 -7.63 -13.93
N GLN A 142 11.17 -6.47 -14.28
CA GLN A 142 12.59 -6.24 -14.49
C GLN A 142 13.35 -6.08 -13.17
N TYR A 143 12.66 -5.80 -12.07
CA TYR A 143 13.24 -5.44 -10.77
C TYR A 143 12.77 -6.31 -9.61
N TYR A 144 11.67 -7.05 -9.78
CA TYR A 144 11.10 -7.90 -8.74
C TYR A 144 10.74 -9.29 -9.29
N TYR A 145 11.23 -10.34 -8.61
CA TYR A 145 11.12 -11.73 -9.05
C TYR A 145 10.04 -12.53 -8.31
N GLY A 146 9.40 -11.93 -7.31
CA GLY A 146 8.22 -12.51 -6.64
C GLY A 146 6.94 -12.35 -7.46
N ASN A 147 5.81 -12.58 -6.82
CA ASN A 147 4.50 -12.41 -7.45
C ASN A 147 4.10 -10.93 -7.46
N LEU A 148 3.94 -10.35 -8.64
CA LEU A 148 3.54 -8.95 -8.82
C LEU A 148 2.09 -8.85 -9.25
N TYR A 149 1.31 -8.07 -8.51
CA TYR A 149 -0.08 -7.76 -8.77
C TYR A 149 -0.26 -6.27 -9.04
N VAL A 150 -0.96 -5.95 -10.11
CA VAL A 150 -1.36 -4.58 -10.49
C VAL A 150 -2.89 -4.59 -10.67
N PRO A 151 -3.67 -4.50 -9.58
CA PRO A 151 -5.13 -4.62 -9.65
C PRO A 151 -5.76 -3.37 -10.27
N ASP A 152 -6.90 -3.58 -10.92
CA ASP A 152 -7.85 -2.53 -11.21
C ASP A 152 -8.83 -2.38 -10.04
N ASP A 153 -9.60 -1.29 -10.03
CA ASP A 153 -10.64 -1.07 -9.03
C ASP A 153 -11.61 -2.26 -9.01
N LEU A 154 -11.92 -2.75 -7.81
CA LEU A 154 -12.79 -3.91 -7.55
C LEU A 154 -12.21 -5.28 -7.94
N ASP A 155 -10.98 -5.38 -8.39
CA ASP A 155 -10.32 -6.68 -8.54
C ASP A 155 -10.21 -7.39 -7.17
N VAL A 156 -10.40 -8.70 -7.18
CA VAL A 156 -10.28 -9.53 -5.97
C VAL A 156 -9.00 -10.37 -6.06
N ILE A 157 -8.13 -10.19 -5.07
CA ILE A 157 -6.91 -10.99 -4.92
C ILE A 157 -7.15 -11.98 -3.78
N ASN A 158 -7.12 -13.27 -4.09
CA ASN A 158 -7.21 -14.32 -3.07
C ASN A 158 -5.82 -14.54 -2.46
N LEU A 159 -5.68 -14.23 -1.18
CA LEU A 159 -4.46 -14.48 -0.43
C LEU A 159 -4.34 -16.00 -0.16
N LYS A 160 -3.13 -16.54 -0.35
CA LYS A 160 -2.84 -17.98 -0.19
C LYS A 160 -1.55 -18.16 0.59
#